data_b18351267fb3e180cfc95c754cfcc0f7
#
_entry.id   b18351267fb3e180cfc95c754cfcc0f7
#
_cell.length_a   1.000
_cell.length_b   1.000
_cell.length_c   1.000
_cell.angle_alpha   90.00
_cell.angle_beta   90.00
_cell.angle_gamma   90.00
#
_symmetry.space_group_name_H-M   'P 1'
#
loop_
_entity.id
_entity.type
_entity.pdbx_description
1 polymer ?
#
loop_
_entity_poly.entity_id
_entity_poly.type
_entity_poly.pdbx_seq_one_letter_code
_entity_poly.pdbx_strand_id
1 'polypeptide(L)'
;DDSFNDVINKLSEINLININSFKWVAEKKKYIQNIKSGKYLINNEMSNNDLINLLRSGNQTPVKLTFNNTRTINDFVSKITSSLEIDSLSLLNAIYNKNFLENNNLTYDNVACIFIPNTYEFYWDVSCEDFLNRMLKEYDKFWNSERVKKSKSIKLTFIEVSTLASIVQMEQNIKYDERPMIAGLYLNRLKKNMKLESDPTLIFALKDFTLKRVLNKDKKVISPFNTYKYKGLPPGPICLPSSNSIDAVLNFEKHNYIFMCAKEDLSGYHLSLIHI
;
A
#
# COMPACT_ATOMS: atom_id res chain seq x y z
N ASP A 1 7.76 22.60 14.80
CA ASP A 1 7.23 22.57 16.19
C ASP A 1 6.52 23.90 16.44
N ASP A 2 5.21 23.85 16.77
CA ASP A 2 4.44 25.03 17.09
C ASP A 2 4.94 25.67 18.40
N SER A 3 5.02 26.99 18.41
CA SER A 3 5.22 27.76 19.63
C SER A 3 3.92 27.84 20.43
N PHE A 4 3.99 28.23 21.71
CA PHE A 4 2.79 28.46 22.52
C PHE A 4 1.86 29.51 21.91
N ASN A 5 2.41 30.52 21.23
CA ASN A 5 1.62 31.52 20.53
C ASN A 5 0.87 30.93 19.32
N ASP A 6 1.49 29.98 18.60
CA ASP A 6 0.82 29.29 17.49
C ASP A 6 -0.35 28.45 17.99
N VAL A 7 -0.18 27.77 19.12
CA VAL A 7 -1.29 27.03 19.79
C VAL A 7 -2.43 27.98 20.14
N ILE A 8 -2.13 29.13 20.73
CA ILE A 8 -3.15 30.14 21.08
C ILE A 8 -3.88 30.64 19.84
N ASN A 9 -3.15 30.96 18.77
CA ASN A 9 -3.74 31.43 17.52
C ASN A 9 -4.70 30.38 16.94
N LYS A 10 -4.25 29.12 16.79
CA LYS A 10 -5.08 28.01 16.31
C LYS A 10 -6.34 27.79 17.15
N LEU A 11 -6.22 27.83 18.48
CA LEU A 11 -7.35 27.67 19.37
C LEU A 11 -8.31 28.88 19.35
N SER A 12 -7.81 30.07 19.10
CA SER A 12 -8.62 31.28 18.94
C SER A 12 -9.47 31.29 17.68
N GLU A 13 -8.93 30.76 16.57
CA GLU A 13 -9.64 30.64 15.30
C GLU A 13 -10.90 29.78 15.40
N ILE A 14 -10.91 28.78 16.29
CA ILE A 14 -12.06 27.90 16.54
C ILE A 14 -12.99 28.41 17.67
N ASN A 15 -12.78 29.62 18.18
CA ASN A 15 -13.60 30.31 19.22
C ASN A 15 -13.86 29.49 20.49
N LEU A 16 -12.98 28.56 20.83
CA LEU A 16 -13.21 27.57 21.90
C LEU A 16 -12.86 28.05 23.31
N ILE A 17 -12.12 29.17 23.48
CA ILE A 17 -11.51 29.48 24.76
C ILE A 17 -11.54 30.96 25.16
N ASN A 18 -11.61 31.18 26.47
CA ASN A 18 -11.15 32.44 27.06
C ASN A 18 -9.63 32.40 27.14
N ILE A 19 -8.97 33.18 26.28
CA ILE A 19 -7.51 33.19 26.08
C ILE A 19 -6.77 33.48 27.39
N ASN A 20 -7.26 34.42 28.19
CA ASN A 20 -6.59 34.81 29.46
C ASN A 20 -6.63 33.66 30.47
N SER A 21 -7.77 33.01 30.62
CA SER A 21 -7.91 31.85 31.48
C SER A 21 -7.05 30.66 30.97
N PHE A 22 -6.99 30.44 29.65
CA PHE A 22 -6.15 29.40 29.06
C PHE A 22 -4.66 29.63 29.33
N LYS A 23 -4.17 30.86 29.13
CA LYS A 23 -2.77 31.22 29.40
C LYS A 23 -2.41 30.98 30.88
N TRP A 24 -3.25 31.41 31.79
CA TRP A 24 -3.03 31.22 33.22
C TRP A 24 -2.95 29.72 33.62
N VAL A 25 -3.86 28.88 33.12
CA VAL A 25 -3.81 27.43 33.40
C VAL A 25 -2.59 26.78 32.73
N ALA A 26 -2.21 27.20 31.52
CA ALA A 26 -1.04 26.70 30.81
C ALA A 26 0.26 26.94 31.56
N GLU A 27 0.42 28.14 32.13
CA GLU A 27 1.57 28.49 32.99
C GLU A 27 1.61 27.63 34.26
N LYS A 28 0.50 27.58 35.00
CA LYS A 28 0.37 26.76 36.22
C LYS A 28 0.69 25.29 35.99
N LYS A 29 0.32 24.75 34.84
CA LYS A 29 0.56 23.34 34.48
C LYS A 29 1.88 23.11 33.74
N LYS A 30 2.69 24.13 33.55
CA LYS A 30 3.97 24.06 32.82
C LYS A 30 3.77 23.49 31.37
N TYR A 31 2.62 23.77 30.75
CA TYR A 31 2.34 23.31 29.39
C TYR A 31 3.22 23.98 28.35
N ILE A 32 3.55 25.27 28.56
CA ILE A 32 4.41 26.06 27.67
C ILE A 32 5.76 25.39 27.40
N GLN A 33 6.27 24.61 28.36
CA GLN A 33 7.54 23.88 28.26
C GLN A 33 7.39 22.47 27.70
N ASN A 34 6.16 22.01 27.44
CA ASN A 34 5.88 20.65 27.02
C ASN A 34 4.71 20.60 26.04
N ILE A 35 4.85 21.37 24.96
CA ILE A 35 3.91 21.36 23.84
C ILE A 35 4.18 20.09 23.05
N LYS A 36 3.14 19.34 22.75
CA LYS A 36 3.20 18.11 21.96
C LYS A 36 2.42 18.30 20.67
N SER A 37 3.08 18.03 19.55
CA SER A 37 2.42 17.94 18.26
C SER A 37 1.35 16.84 18.23
N GLY A 38 0.45 16.89 17.27
CA GLY A 38 -0.52 15.83 17.07
C GLY A 38 -1.92 16.33 16.73
N LYS A 39 -2.78 15.39 16.41
CA LYS A 39 -4.20 15.63 16.16
C LYS A 39 -5.00 15.36 17.42
N TYR A 40 -5.72 16.37 17.90
CA TYR A 40 -6.52 16.30 19.11
C TYR A 40 -8.00 16.55 18.79
N LEU A 41 -8.87 15.73 19.33
CA LEU A 41 -10.32 15.98 19.30
C LEU A 41 -10.69 16.88 20.49
N ILE A 42 -11.09 18.10 20.18
CA ILE A 42 -11.50 19.08 21.19
C ILE A 42 -13.04 19.14 21.20
N ASN A 43 -13.62 19.01 22.38
CA ASN A 43 -15.05 19.13 22.60
C ASN A 43 -15.36 20.52 23.21
N ASN A 44 -16.46 21.16 22.79
CA ASN A 44 -16.92 22.45 23.27
C ASN A 44 -17.26 22.46 24.78
N GLU A 45 -17.47 21.31 25.38
CA GLU A 45 -17.73 21.14 26.82
C GLU A 45 -16.45 21.12 27.68
N MET A 46 -15.26 21.02 27.05
CA MET A 46 -14.00 20.97 27.77
C MET A 46 -13.70 22.29 28.45
N SER A 47 -13.35 22.24 29.74
CA SER A 47 -12.75 23.37 30.44
C SER A 47 -11.32 23.63 29.92
N ASN A 48 -10.79 24.85 30.11
CA ASN A 48 -9.38 25.14 29.82
C ASN A 48 -8.40 24.19 30.56
N ASN A 49 -8.81 23.72 31.75
CA ASN A 49 -8.05 22.72 32.51
C ASN A 49 -7.99 21.38 31.82
N ASP A 50 -9.12 20.89 31.27
CA ASP A 50 -9.20 19.62 30.56
C ASP A 50 -8.49 19.67 29.23
N LEU A 51 -8.66 20.79 28.51
CA LEU A 51 -7.97 21.04 27.25
C LEU A 51 -6.45 21.02 27.43
N ILE A 52 -5.92 21.72 28.43
CA ILE A 52 -4.48 21.70 28.68
C ILE A 52 -3.99 20.33 29.15
N ASN A 53 -4.77 19.60 29.92
CA ASN A 53 -4.44 18.22 30.28
C ASN A 53 -4.37 17.32 29.06
N LEU A 54 -5.32 17.43 28.14
CA LEU A 54 -5.34 16.70 26.88
C LEU A 54 -4.08 17.02 26.05
N LEU A 55 -3.84 18.29 25.76
CA LEU A 55 -2.70 18.73 24.94
C LEU A 55 -1.35 18.35 25.56
N ARG A 56 -1.21 18.50 26.90
CA ARG A 56 0.01 18.16 27.61
C ARG A 56 0.26 16.66 27.69
N SER A 57 -0.80 15.84 27.80
CA SER A 57 -0.66 14.39 27.88
C SER A 57 -0.13 13.80 26.57
N GLY A 58 -0.41 14.45 25.43
CA GLY A 58 -0.11 13.89 24.11
C GLY A 58 -1.05 12.74 23.73
N ASN A 59 -2.22 12.67 24.36
CA ASN A 59 -3.23 11.68 24.04
C ASN A 59 -3.97 12.07 22.75
N GLN A 60 -3.29 11.84 21.62
CA GLN A 60 -3.77 12.16 20.29
C GLN A 60 -4.95 11.30 19.87
N THR A 61 -5.77 11.83 19.00
CA THR A 61 -6.80 11.06 18.29
C THR A 61 -6.16 10.45 17.04
N PRO A 62 -6.13 9.12 16.90
CA PRO A 62 -5.55 8.47 15.74
C PRO A 62 -6.24 8.87 14.43
N VAL A 63 -5.46 9.00 13.37
CA VAL A 63 -5.94 9.20 12.01
C VAL A 63 -6.16 7.83 11.37
N LYS A 64 -7.35 7.60 10.83
CA LYS A 64 -7.64 6.40 10.02
C LYS A 64 -7.10 6.62 8.61
N LEU A 65 -6.09 5.84 8.27
CA LEU A 65 -5.43 5.85 6.99
C LEU A 65 -5.83 4.61 6.18
N THR A 66 -6.58 4.80 5.10
CA THR A 66 -6.97 3.71 4.19
C THR A 66 -6.25 3.84 2.87
N PHE A 67 -5.56 2.81 2.44
CA PHE A 67 -5.02 2.74 1.09
C PHE A 67 -5.37 1.41 0.42
N ASN A 68 -5.64 1.48 -0.88
CA ASN A 68 -6.03 0.37 -1.72
C ASN A 68 -5.72 0.72 -3.18
N ASN A 69 -5.58 -0.28 -4.04
CA ASN A 69 -5.46 -0.13 -5.50
C ASN A 69 -4.45 0.94 -5.98
N THR A 70 -3.36 1.13 -5.25
CA THR A 70 -2.33 2.10 -5.61
C THR A 70 -1.40 1.48 -6.65
N ARG A 71 -1.14 2.17 -7.75
CA ARG A 71 -0.30 1.63 -8.84
C ARG A 71 1.18 1.79 -8.61
N THR A 72 1.59 2.92 -8.06
CA THR A 72 3.00 3.23 -7.85
C THR A 72 3.29 3.58 -6.40
N ILE A 73 4.55 3.49 -6.00
CA ILE A 73 4.98 3.98 -4.68
C ILE A 73 4.76 5.49 -4.57
N ASN A 74 4.90 6.26 -5.65
CA ASN A 74 4.64 7.69 -5.63
C ASN A 74 3.16 7.99 -5.31
N ASP A 75 2.23 7.27 -5.94
CA ASP A 75 0.79 7.39 -5.63
C ASP A 75 0.50 7.00 -4.18
N PHE A 76 1.15 5.94 -3.69
CA PHE A 76 1.05 5.50 -2.31
C PHE A 76 1.54 6.59 -1.35
N VAL A 77 2.75 7.11 -1.55
CA VAL A 77 3.33 8.17 -0.73
C VAL A 77 2.45 9.42 -0.73
N SER A 78 1.98 9.85 -1.90
CA SER A 78 1.07 11.00 -2.01
C SER A 78 -0.19 10.83 -1.16
N LYS A 79 -0.75 9.62 -1.12
CA LYS A 79 -1.92 9.29 -0.30
C LYS A 79 -1.61 9.31 1.20
N ILE A 80 -0.45 8.82 1.62
CA ILE A 80 -0.01 8.83 3.02
C ILE A 80 0.17 10.27 3.50
N THR A 81 0.91 11.07 2.75
CA THR A 81 1.28 12.44 3.12
C THR A 81 0.12 13.43 3.04
N SER A 82 -0.96 13.09 2.35
CA SER A 82 -2.20 13.86 2.41
C SER A 82 -2.96 13.73 3.75
N SER A 83 -2.63 12.74 4.56
CA SER A 83 -3.34 12.41 5.81
C SER A 83 -2.48 12.52 7.07
N LEU A 84 -1.17 12.39 6.93
CA LEU A 84 -0.19 12.42 8.02
C LEU A 84 0.81 13.56 7.80
N GLU A 85 1.46 14.02 8.86
CA GLU A 85 2.51 15.06 8.79
C GLU A 85 3.87 14.47 8.37
N ILE A 86 3.84 13.67 7.34
CA ILE A 86 5.07 13.09 6.76
C ILE A 86 5.35 13.81 5.46
N ASP A 87 6.58 14.31 5.29
CA ASP A 87 7.02 14.85 4.02
C ASP A 87 7.21 13.76 2.95
N SER A 88 6.72 14.01 1.73
CA SER A 88 6.74 13.06 0.64
C SER A 88 8.16 12.60 0.26
N LEU A 89 9.11 13.53 0.22
CA LEU A 89 10.49 13.20 -0.13
C LEU A 89 11.17 12.40 0.98
N SER A 90 10.91 12.77 2.23
CA SER A 90 11.41 12.04 3.40
C SER A 90 10.90 10.60 3.43
N LEU A 91 9.60 10.38 3.15
CA LEU A 91 9.04 9.04 3.11
C LEU A 91 9.59 8.21 1.93
N LEU A 92 9.72 8.81 0.74
CA LEU A 92 10.35 8.13 -0.41
C LEU A 92 11.79 7.73 -0.10
N ASN A 93 12.57 8.64 0.48
CA ASN A 93 13.96 8.35 0.86
C ASN A 93 14.04 7.24 1.92
N ALA A 94 13.11 7.20 2.87
CA ALA A 94 13.04 6.14 3.87
C ALA A 94 12.67 4.78 3.26
N ILE A 95 11.68 4.73 2.36
CA ILE A 95 11.26 3.51 1.63
C ILE A 95 12.41 2.94 0.80
N TYR A 96 13.17 3.80 0.12
CA TYR A 96 14.27 3.40 -0.75
C TYR A 96 15.64 3.45 -0.08
N ASN A 97 15.68 3.63 1.25
CA ASN A 97 16.93 3.59 1.99
C ASN A 97 17.60 2.21 1.85
N LYS A 98 18.87 2.22 1.46
CA LYS A 98 19.64 0.98 1.20
C LYS A 98 19.63 0.03 2.39
N ASN A 99 19.88 0.55 3.61
CA ASN A 99 19.91 -0.27 4.82
C ASN A 99 18.52 -0.86 5.12
N PHE A 100 17.46 -0.06 4.93
CA PHE A 100 16.09 -0.55 5.10
C PHE A 100 15.78 -1.70 4.14
N LEU A 101 16.13 -1.57 2.87
CA LEU A 101 15.90 -2.60 1.86
C LEU A 101 16.71 -3.87 2.16
N GLU A 102 18.01 -3.74 2.42
CA GLU A 102 18.90 -4.89 2.70
C GLU A 102 18.50 -5.63 3.97
N ASN A 103 18.20 -4.92 5.06
CA ASN A 103 17.80 -5.51 6.33
C ASN A 103 16.49 -6.31 6.24
N ASN A 104 15.63 -5.98 5.27
CA ASN A 104 14.34 -6.65 5.08
C ASN A 104 14.32 -7.57 3.84
N ASN A 105 15.47 -7.86 3.23
CA ASN A 105 15.59 -8.65 2.00
C ASN A 105 14.71 -8.13 0.85
N LEU A 106 14.62 -6.81 0.72
CA LEU A 106 13.85 -6.11 -0.30
C LEU A 106 14.78 -5.47 -1.34
N THR A 107 14.19 -5.11 -2.47
CA THR A 107 14.84 -4.36 -3.53
C THR A 107 13.98 -3.15 -3.89
N TYR A 108 14.53 -2.24 -4.69
CA TYR A 108 13.80 -1.11 -5.25
C TYR A 108 12.52 -1.54 -5.98
N ASP A 109 12.57 -2.66 -6.71
CA ASP A 109 11.46 -3.14 -7.52
C ASP A 109 10.37 -3.85 -6.72
N ASN A 110 10.68 -4.41 -5.54
CA ASN A 110 9.75 -5.24 -4.78
C ASN A 110 9.32 -4.68 -3.43
N VAL A 111 9.86 -3.55 -2.99
CA VAL A 111 9.50 -2.94 -1.69
C VAL A 111 8.00 -2.69 -1.54
N ALA A 112 7.28 -2.48 -2.63
CA ALA A 112 5.83 -2.34 -2.62
C ALA A 112 5.09 -3.53 -2.00
N CYS A 113 5.70 -4.72 -1.95
CA CYS A 113 5.10 -5.93 -1.37
C CYS A 113 4.76 -5.81 0.12
N ILE A 114 5.49 -4.97 0.87
CA ILE A 114 5.25 -4.83 2.33
C ILE A 114 4.00 -4.01 2.66
N PHE A 115 3.49 -3.22 1.73
CA PHE A 115 2.34 -2.36 1.94
C PHE A 115 1.04 -3.10 1.62
N ILE A 116 0.51 -3.83 2.60
CA ILE A 116 -0.75 -4.58 2.44
C ILE A 116 -1.92 -3.60 2.49
N PRO A 117 -2.76 -3.50 1.44
CA PRO A 117 -3.91 -2.62 1.44
C PRO A 117 -4.91 -2.94 2.56
N ASN A 118 -5.18 -1.94 3.39
CA ASN A 118 -6.11 -2.02 4.52
C ASN A 118 -6.38 -0.60 5.08
N THR A 119 -7.14 -0.53 6.17
CA THR A 119 -7.27 0.67 7.00
C THR A 119 -6.42 0.50 8.25
N TYR A 120 -5.55 1.46 8.50
CA TYR A 120 -4.64 1.50 9.64
C TYR A 120 -4.90 2.76 10.47
N GLU A 121 -4.58 2.70 11.75
CA GLU A 121 -4.61 3.86 12.62
C GLU A 121 -3.18 4.29 12.95
N PHE A 122 -2.89 5.58 12.72
CA PHE A 122 -1.62 6.23 13.02
C PHE A 122 -1.85 7.51 13.80
N TYR A 123 -0.88 7.92 14.61
CA TYR A 123 -0.82 9.29 15.05
C TYR A 123 -0.42 10.19 13.90
N TRP A 124 -0.95 11.41 13.88
CA TRP A 124 -0.79 12.33 12.76
C TRP A 124 0.67 12.70 12.51
N ASP A 125 1.47 12.79 13.56
CA ASP A 125 2.89 13.15 13.60
C ASP A 125 3.83 11.91 13.62
N VAL A 126 3.37 10.75 13.17
CA VAL A 126 4.18 9.54 13.12
C VAL A 126 5.44 9.75 12.26
N SER A 127 6.59 9.29 12.73
CA SER A 127 7.84 9.36 11.96
C SER A 127 7.82 8.40 10.75
N CYS A 128 8.64 8.70 9.72
CA CYS A 128 8.83 7.78 8.59
C CYS A 128 9.28 6.38 9.04
N GLU A 129 10.18 6.33 10.02
CA GLU A 129 10.70 5.07 10.56
C GLU A 129 9.62 4.27 11.27
N ASP A 130 8.84 4.89 12.16
CA ASP A 130 7.75 4.21 12.86
C ASP A 130 6.65 3.77 11.90
N PHE A 131 6.36 4.58 10.88
CA PHE A 131 5.44 4.21 9.81
C PHE A 131 5.91 2.95 9.10
N LEU A 132 7.15 2.88 8.64
CA LEU A 132 7.70 1.72 7.94
C LEU A 132 7.77 0.50 8.86
N ASN A 133 8.20 0.66 10.10
CA ASN A 133 8.23 -0.41 11.11
C ASN A 133 6.82 -0.96 11.38
N ARG A 134 5.80 -0.11 11.39
CA ARG A 134 4.41 -0.56 11.52
C ARG A 134 3.98 -1.33 10.27
N MET A 135 4.32 -0.89 9.06
CA MET A 135 4.00 -1.60 7.83
C MET A 135 4.65 -2.99 7.77
N LEU A 136 5.90 -3.11 8.18
CA LEU A 136 6.58 -4.41 8.29
C LEU A 136 5.86 -5.35 9.28
N LYS A 137 5.48 -4.85 10.46
CA LYS A 137 4.71 -5.66 11.44
C LYS A 137 3.37 -6.13 10.88
N GLU A 138 2.67 -5.29 10.12
CA GLU A 138 1.40 -5.69 9.51
C GLU A 138 1.62 -6.67 8.35
N TYR A 139 2.72 -6.54 7.60
CA TYR A 139 3.14 -7.50 6.59
C TYR A 139 3.44 -8.87 7.21
N ASP A 140 4.23 -8.94 8.28
CA ASP A 140 4.54 -10.18 8.99
C ASP A 140 3.29 -10.85 9.56
N LYS A 141 2.38 -10.05 10.14
CA LYS A 141 1.10 -10.52 10.63
C LYS A 141 0.20 -11.05 9.51
N PHE A 142 0.23 -10.42 8.35
CA PHE A 142 -0.53 -10.85 7.17
C PHE A 142 -0.07 -12.22 6.69
N TRP A 143 1.25 -12.49 6.67
CA TRP A 143 1.83 -13.78 6.31
C TRP A 143 1.77 -14.77 7.47
N ASN A 144 0.56 -15.08 7.92
CA ASN A 144 0.30 -16.06 8.97
C ASN A 144 0.68 -17.50 8.54
N SER A 145 0.65 -18.43 9.48
CA SER A 145 1.06 -19.83 9.26
C SER A 145 0.33 -20.52 8.10
N GLU A 146 -0.93 -20.19 7.86
CA GLU A 146 -1.74 -20.74 6.77
C GLU A 146 -1.24 -20.25 5.40
N ARG A 147 -1.06 -18.91 5.23
CA ARG A 147 -0.54 -18.32 3.99
C ARG A 147 0.88 -18.78 3.70
N VAL A 148 1.72 -18.89 4.72
CA VAL A 148 3.08 -19.44 4.61
C VAL A 148 3.05 -20.89 4.11
N LYS A 149 2.18 -21.74 4.65
CA LYS A 149 2.03 -23.12 4.21
C LYS A 149 1.58 -23.21 2.74
N LYS A 150 0.61 -22.39 2.34
CA LYS A 150 0.13 -22.32 0.96
C LYS A 150 1.21 -21.83 -0.02
N SER A 151 1.94 -20.78 0.32
CA SER A 151 3.05 -20.25 -0.47
C SER A 151 4.11 -21.34 -0.73
N LYS A 152 4.52 -22.06 0.31
CA LYS A 152 5.44 -23.21 0.19
C LYS A 152 4.89 -24.31 -0.72
N SER A 153 3.60 -24.60 -0.67
CA SER A 153 2.97 -25.65 -1.49
C SER A 153 2.99 -25.34 -2.99
N ILE A 154 2.93 -24.05 -3.36
CA ILE A 154 3.04 -23.60 -4.75
C ILE A 154 4.48 -23.24 -5.15
N LYS A 155 5.44 -23.37 -4.22
CA LYS A 155 6.88 -23.08 -4.41
C LYS A 155 7.16 -21.65 -4.85
N LEU A 156 6.44 -20.68 -4.31
CA LEU A 156 6.66 -19.25 -4.51
C LEU A 156 6.99 -18.59 -3.18
N THR A 157 7.91 -17.63 -3.20
CA THR A 157 8.19 -16.72 -2.08
C THR A 157 7.03 -15.75 -1.87
N PHE A 158 6.99 -15.06 -0.73
CA PHE A 158 5.95 -14.04 -0.45
C PHE A 158 5.97 -12.91 -1.47
N ILE A 159 7.17 -12.51 -1.91
CA ILE A 159 7.37 -11.49 -2.95
C ILE A 159 6.80 -11.98 -4.29
N GLU A 160 7.10 -13.21 -4.68
CA GLU A 160 6.58 -13.80 -5.92
C GLU A 160 5.07 -13.99 -5.91
N VAL A 161 4.51 -14.39 -4.76
CA VAL A 161 3.03 -14.45 -4.58
C VAL A 161 2.42 -13.07 -4.74
N SER A 162 2.98 -12.04 -4.07
CA SER A 162 2.51 -10.66 -4.18
C SER A 162 2.65 -10.12 -5.60
N THR A 163 3.75 -10.45 -6.27
CA THR A 163 4.00 -10.08 -7.66
C THR A 163 2.95 -10.69 -8.59
N LEU A 164 2.71 -12.00 -8.50
CA LEU A 164 1.68 -12.68 -9.28
C LEU A 164 0.28 -12.15 -8.96
N ALA A 165 -0.01 -11.89 -7.67
CA ALA A 165 -1.28 -11.32 -7.23
C ALA A 165 -1.54 -9.93 -7.84
N SER A 166 -0.51 -9.10 -8.00
CA SER A 166 -0.63 -7.80 -8.66
C SER A 166 -0.98 -7.94 -10.14
N ILE A 167 -0.43 -8.95 -10.83
CA ILE A 167 -0.76 -9.25 -12.22
C ILE A 167 -2.21 -9.73 -12.32
N VAL A 168 -2.60 -10.73 -11.52
CA VAL A 168 -3.98 -11.26 -11.47
C VAL A 168 -5.00 -10.18 -11.17
N GLN A 169 -4.69 -9.27 -10.23
CA GLN A 169 -5.54 -8.13 -9.91
C GLN A 169 -5.75 -7.21 -11.10
N MET A 170 -4.70 -6.93 -11.84
CA MET A 170 -4.76 -6.00 -12.97
C MET A 170 -5.41 -6.63 -14.22
N GLU A 171 -5.33 -7.94 -14.37
CA GLU A 171 -6.09 -8.67 -15.38
C GLU A 171 -7.59 -8.66 -15.07
N GLN A 172 -7.97 -8.95 -13.82
CA GLN A 172 -9.37 -9.00 -13.42
C GLN A 172 -9.65 -8.08 -12.22
N ASN A 173 -9.97 -6.83 -12.55
CA ASN A 173 -10.17 -5.78 -11.54
C ASN A 173 -11.61 -5.73 -10.98
N ILE A 174 -12.56 -6.35 -11.67
CA ILE A 174 -13.99 -6.25 -11.36
C ILE A 174 -14.51 -7.55 -10.75
N LYS A 175 -14.26 -8.70 -11.38
CA LYS A 175 -14.77 -10.00 -10.97
C LYS A 175 -13.75 -10.75 -10.12
N TYR A 176 -13.84 -10.57 -8.81
CA TYR A 176 -12.88 -11.14 -7.86
C TYR A 176 -12.94 -12.67 -7.78
N ASP A 177 -14.08 -13.26 -8.11
CA ASP A 177 -14.31 -14.70 -8.17
C ASP A 177 -13.58 -15.39 -9.34
N GLU A 178 -13.22 -14.68 -10.39
CA GLU A 178 -12.41 -15.21 -11.49
C GLU A 178 -10.91 -15.22 -11.20
N ARG A 179 -10.44 -14.49 -10.21
CA ARG A 179 -9.00 -14.37 -9.87
C ARG A 179 -8.32 -15.71 -9.56
N PRO A 180 -8.93 -16.63 -8.79
CA PRO A 180 -8.32 -17.95 -8.55
C PRO A 180 -8.07 -18.75 -9.83
N MET A 181 -8.96 -18.66 -10.80
CA MET A 181 -8.85 -19.30 -12.10
C MET A 181 -7.74 -18.68 -12.95
N ILE A 182 -7.66 -17.35 -13.00
CA ILE A 182 -6.57 -16.62 -13.68
C ILE A 182 -5.22 -16.92 -13.04
N ALA A 183 -5.17 -16.98 -11.69
CA ALA A 183 -3.97 -17.35 -10.96
C ALA A 183 -3.49 -18.77 -11.34
N GLY A 184 -4.41 -19.73 -11.45
CA GLY A 184 -4.12 -21.07 -11.92
C GLY A 184 -3.51 -21.11 -13.32
N LEU A 185 -4.04 -20.29 -14.24
CA LEU A 185 -3.49 -20.15 -15.60
C LEU A 185 -2.04 -19.66 -15.57
N TYR A 186 -1.74 -18.61 -14.83
CA TYR A 186 -0.38 -18.08 -14.74
C TYR A 186 0.58 -19.05 -14.04
N LEU A 187 0.14 -19.75 -13.01
CA LEU A 187 0.93 -20.80 -12.35
C LEU A 187 1.23 -21.96 -13.33
N ASN A 188 0.28 -22.32 -14.22
CA ASN A 188 0.52 -23.31 -15.27
C ASN A 188 1.56 -22.83 -16.29
N ARG A 189 1.50 -21.55 -16.71
CA ARG A 189 2.51 -20.95 -17.59
C ARG A 189 3.90 -20.97 -16.94
N LEU A 190 4.01 -20.55 -15.67
CA LEU A 190 5.26 -20.59 -14.92
C LEU A 190 5.83 -22.02 -14.86
N LYS A 191 5.01 -23.01 -14.50
CA LYS A 191 5.40 -24.42 -14.44
C LYS A 191 5.88 -24.97 -15.78
N LYS A 192 5.30 -24.50 -16.89
CA LYS A 192 5.71 -24.88 -18.25
C LYS A 192 6.84 -24.03 -18.82
N ASN A 193 7.43 -23.14 -18.02
CA ASN A 193 8.48 -22.19 -18.45
C ASN A 193 8.03 -21.34 -19.66
N MET A 194 6.75 -20.99 -19.72
CA MET A 194 6.17 -20.08 -20.70
C MET A 194 6.31 -18.62 -20.23
N LYS A 195 6.29 -17.68 -21.17
CA LYS A 195 6.13 -16.26 -20.86
C LYS A 195 4.73 -16.00 -20.32
N LEU A 196 4.56 -15.03 -19.41
CA LEU A 196 3.24 -14.71 -18.87
C LEU A 196 2.40 -13.91 -19.88
N GLU A 197 3.02 -13.07 -20.70
CA GLU A 197 2.39 -12.28 -21.77
C GLU A 197 1.18 -11.46 -21.27
N SER A 198 1.37 -10.82 -20.12
CA SER A 198 0.35 -9.99 -19.47
C SER A 198 0.47 -8.54 -19.90
N ASP A 199 -0.59 -7.98 -20.49
CA ASP A 199 -0.65 -6.57 -20.92
C ASP A 199 -0.42 -5.58 -19.76
N PRO A 200 -0.99 -5.77 -18.57
CA PRO A 200 -0.73 -4.92 -17.41
C PRO A 200 0.75 -4.75 -17.07
N THR A 201 1.56 -5.77 -17.28
CA THR A 201 3.01 -5.69 -17.02
C THR A 201 3.73 -4.78 -18.00
N LEU A 202 3.26 -4.72 -19.25
CA LEU A 202 3.78 -3.78 -20.26
C LEU A 202 3.37 -2.34 -19.95
N ILE A 203 2.11 -2.12 -19.58
CA ILE A 203 1.60 -0.81 -19.15
C ILE A 203 2.47 -0.27 -18.00
N PHE A 204 2.80 -1.14 -17.03
CA PHE A 204 3.68 -0.77 -15.92
C PHE A 204 5.12 -0.49 -16.39
N ALA A 205 5.67 -1.32 -17.28
CA ALA A 205 7.01 -1.16 -17.83
C ALA A 205 7.17 0.16 -18.61
N LEU A 206 6.13 0.57 -19.32
CA LEU A 206 6.08 1.83 -20.07
C LEU A 206 5.81 3.05 -19.18
N LYS A 207 5.30 2.84 -17.95
CA LYS A 207 4.83 3.90 -17.05
C LYS A 207 3.74 4.79 -17.67
N ASP A 208 3.04 4.28 -18.67
CA ASP A 208 1.92 4.96 -19.32
C ASP A 208 0.60 4.27 -18.97
N PHE A 209 0.02 4.71 -17.87
CA PHE A 209 -1.22 4.14 -17.31
C PHE A 209 -2.49 4.62 -18.05
N THR A 210 -2.36 5.42 -19.10
CA THR A 210 -3.48 5.87 -19.96
C THR A 210 -3.74 4.91 -21.12
N LEU A 211 -2.79 4.00 -21.38
CA LEU A 211 -2.90 3.01 -22.46
C LEU A 211 -4.11 2.09 -22.24
N LYS A 212 -5.04 2.11 -23.20
CA LYS A 212 -6.20 1.21 -23.21
C LYS A 212 -5.93 -0.11 -23.95
N ARG A 213 -4.92 -0.14 -24.83
CA ARG A 213 -4.55 -1.30 -25.65
C ARG A 213 -3.06 -1.31 -25.91
N VAL A 214 -2.43 -2.46 -25.69
CA VAL A 214 -1.02 -2.71 -26.00
C VAL A 214 -0.86 -3.04 -27.47
N LEU A 215 0.10 -2.41 -28.15
CA LEU A 215 0.42 -2.64 -29.57
C LEU A 215 1.72 -3.47 -29.69
N ASN A 216 1.95 -4.05 -30.88
CA ASN A 216 3.15 -4.85 -31.15
C ASN A 216 4.47 -4.07 -30.95
N LYS A 217 4.46 -2.74 -31.17
CA LYS A 217 5.62 -1.87 -30.88
C LYS A 217 5.95 -1.82 -29.39
N ASP A 218 4.94 -1.86 -28.52
CA ASP A 218 5.08 -1.73 -27.06
C ASP A 218 5.70 -3.00 -26.46
N LYS A 219 5.44 -4.17 -27.08
CA LYS A 219 6.04 -5.46 -26.69
C LYS A 219 7.57 -5.50 -26.82
N LYS A 220 8.17 -4.52 -27.54
CA LYS A 220 9.64 -4.41 -27.73
C LYS A 220 10.35 -3.71 -26.58
N VAL A 221 9.64 -3.08 -25.64
CA VAL A 221 10.26 -2.34 -24.54
C VAL A 221 11.24 -3.22 -23.76
N ILE A 222 12.41 -2.67 -23.46
CA ILE A 222 13.43 -3.33 -22.65
C ILE A 222 13.20 -2.95 -21.19
N SER A 223 12.52 -3.83 -20.47
CA SER A 223 12.24 -3.66 -19.04
C SER A 223 12.13 -5.04 -18.39
N PRO A 224 12.66 -5.27 -17.19
CA PRO A 224 12.49 -6.54 -16.48
C PRO A 224 11.02 -6.87 -16.17
N PHE A 225 10.14 -5.88 -16.23
CA PHE A 225 8.69 -6.06 -16.09
C PHE A 225 8.00 -6.53 -17.38
N ASN A 226 8.70 -6.59 -18.51
CA ASN A 226 8.09 -7.02 -19.79
C ASN A 226 7.95 -8.54 -19.87
N THR A 227 6.79 -9.07 -19.52
CA THR A 227 6.48 -10.50 -19.54
C THR A 227 6.21 -11.07 -20.94
N TYR A 228 6.20 -10.25 -22.00
CA TYR A 228 6.24 -10.70 -23.39
C TYR A 228 7.66 -11.01 -23.85
N LYS A 229 8.64 -10.36 -23.23
CA LYS A 229 10.06 -10.52 -23.59
C LYS A 229 10.76 -11.55 -22.70
N TYR A 230 10.53 -11.48 -21.41
CA TYR A 230 11.21 -12.31 -20.42
C TYR A 230 10.27 -13.36 -19.83
N LYS A 231 10.81 -14.53 -19.52
CA LYS A 231 10.10 -15.63 -18.85
C LYS A 231 10.13 -15.43 -17.33
N GLY A 232 9.18 -16.04 -16.65
CA GLY A 232 9.07 -15.96 -15.20
C GLY A 232 8.29 -14.75 -14.74
N LEU A 233 8.31 -14.51 -13.44
CA LEU A 233 7.71 -13.33 -12.81
C LEU A 233 8.63 -12.11 -12.98
N PRO A 234 8.06 -10.89 -13.09
CA PRO A 234 8.84 -9.67 -12.99
C PRO A 234 9.45 -9.52 -11.58
N PRO A 235 10.43 -8.60 -11.39
CA PRO A 235 11.19 -8.48 -10.14
C PRO A 235 10.36 -8.00 -8.94
N GLY A 236 9.15 -7.50 -9.17
CA GLY A 236 8.24 -7.02 -8.14
C GLY A 236 6.83 -6.78 -8.66
N PRO A 237 5.90 -6.36 -7.79
CA PRO A 237 4.51 -6.15 -8.13
C PRO A 237 4.32 -4.90 -9.01
N ILE A 238 3.30 -4.94 -9.87
CA ILE A 238 2.92 -3.85 -10.78
C ILE A 238 1.81 -2.93 -10.21
N CYS A 239 1.37 -3.22 -9.01
CA CYS A 239 0.50 -2.40 -8.15
C CYS A 239 0.58 -2.96 -6.73
N LEU A 240 0.01 -2.27 -5.74
CA LEU A 240 -0.19 -2.83 -4.41
C LEU A 240 -1.32 -3.87 -4.46
N PRO A 241 -1.03 -5.18 -4.37
CA PRO A 241 -2.06 -6.21 -4.49
C PRO A 241 -2.94 -6.26 -3.25
N SER A 242 -4.25 -6.33 -3.45
CA SER A 242 -5.20 -6.53 -2.34
C SER A 242 -5.02 -7.89 -1.68
N SER A 243 -5.42 -7.99 -0.42
CA SER A 243 -5.44 -9.27 0.31
C SER A 243 -6.21 -10.35 -0.45
N ASN A 244 -7.34 -9.98 -1.07
CA ASN A 244 -8.14 -10.89 -1.91
C ASN A 244 -7.33 -11.43 -3.11
N SER A 245 -6.52 -10.60 -3.77
CA SER A 245 -5.70 -11.02 -4.90
C SER A 245 -4.56 -11.95 -4.47
N ILE A 246 -3.96 -11.69 -3.31
CA ILE A 246 -2.94 -12.58 -2.73
C ILE A 246 -3.58 -13.92 -2.35
N ASP A 247 -4.74 -13.88 -1.70
CA ASP A 247 -5.47 -15.08 -1.31
C ASP A 247 -5.97 -15.87 -2.53
N ALA A 248 -6.31 -15.19 -3.65
CA ALA A 248 -6.66 -15.85 -4.91
C ALA A 248 -5.48 -16.65 -5.51
N VAL A 249 -4.26 -16.11 -5.44
CA VAL A 249 -3.06 -16.86 -5.84
C VAL A 249 -2.79 -18.05 -4.92
N LEU A 250 -2.91 -17.87 -3.61
CA LEU A 250 -2.68 -18.92 -2.63
C LEU A 250 -3.76 -20.03 -2.65
N ASN A 251 -4.96 -19.70 -3.14
CA ASN A 251 -6.09 -20.62 -3.27
C ASN A 251 -6.49 -20.80 -4.74
N PHE A 252 -5.51 -20.77 -5.64
CA PHE A 252 -5.77 -20.87 -7.06
C PHE A 252 -6.59 -22.09 -7.43
N GLU A 253 -7.40 -21.98 -8.47
CA GLU A 253 -8.17 -23.09 -9.04
C GLU A 253 -7.27 -23.99 -9.87
N LYS A 254 -7.34 -25.30 -9.60
CA LYS A 254 -6.54 -26.31 -10.30
C LYS A 254 -7.20 -26.67 -11.63
N HIS A 255 -6.56 -26.32 -12.72
CA HIS A 255 -6.93 -26.68 -14.09
C HIS A 255 -5.67 -26.74 -14.95
N ASN A 256 -5.82 -27.05 -16.24
CA ASN A 256 -4.70 -27.16 -17.19
C ASN A 256 -4.64 -26.00 -18.20
N TYR A 257 -5.52 -25.02 -18.12
CA TYR A 257 -5.57 -23.89 -19.05
C TYR A 257 -4.29 -23.07 -19.01
N ILE A 258 -3.88 -22.57 -20.18
CA ILE A 258 -2.69 -21.72 -20.38
C ILE A 258 -2.97 -20.50 -21.26
N PHE A 259 -4.17 -20.36 -21.81
CA PHE A 259 -4.61 -19.19 -22.55
C PHE A 259 -5.95 -18.69 -22.01
N MET A 260 -6.16 -17.38 -22.15
CA MET A 260 -7.42 -16.71 -21.83
C MET A 260 -7.71 -15.63 -22.86
N CYS A 261 -8.97 -15.39 -23.14
CA CYS A 261 -9.45 -14.21 -23.87
C CYS A 261 -10.72 -13.68 -23.21
N ALA A 262 -10.94 -12.38 -23.30
CA ALA A 262 -12.17 -11.78 -22.81
C ALA A 262 -13.36 -12.31 -23.61
N LYS A 263 -14.50 -12.53 -22.95
CA LYS A 263 -15.77 -12.83 -23.60
C LYS A 263 -16.26 -11.59 -24.37
N GLU A 264 -17.01 -11.80 -25.43
CA GLU A 264 -17.54 -10.74 -26.29
C GLU A 264 -18.40 -9.73 -25.52
N ASP A 265 -19.17 -10.22 -24.56
CA ASP A 265 -20.04 -9.43 -23.68
C ASP A 265 -19.29 -8.80 -22.49
N LEU A 266 -17.96 -8.95 -22.42
CA LEU A 266 -17.11 -8.53 -21.32
C LEU A 266 -17.52 -9.11 -19.96
N SER A 267 -18.31 -10.20 -19.97
CA SER A 267 -18.79 -10.86 -18.74
C SER A 267 -17.75 -11.71 -18.03
N GLY A 268 -16.50 -11.72 -18.49
CA GLY A 268 -15.40 -12.50 -17.92
C GLY A 268 -14.45 -13.05 -18.98
N TYR A 269 -13.78 -14.17 -18.68
CA TYR A 269 -12.81 -14.78 -19.58
C TYR A 269 -13.24 -16.17 -20.07
N HIS A 270 -12.90 -16.47 -21.33
CA HIS A 270 -12.78 -17.83 -21.83
C HIS A 270 -11.36 -18.34 -21.57
N LEU A 271 -11.26 -19.56 -21.08
CA LEU A 271 -9.98 -20.23 -20.84
C LEU A 271 -9.80 -21.39 -21.79
N SER A 272 -8.55 -21.61 -22.25
CA SER A 272 -8.24 -22.65 -23.23
C SER A 272 -6.90 -23.33 -22.93
N LEU A 273 -6.78 -24.55 -23.49
CA LEU A 273 -5.52 -25.34 -23.50
C LEU A 273 -4.62 -24.97 -24.69
N ILE A 274 -5.18 -24.34 -25.72
CA ILE A 274 -4.51 -23.93 -26.95
C ILE A 274 -4.72 -22.46 -27.17
N HIS A 275 -3.92 -21.86 -28.04
CA HIS A 275 -4.13 -20.47 -28.46
C HIS A 275 -5.48 -20.36 -29.16
N ILE A 276 -6.32 -19.43 -28.71
CA ILE A 276 -7.64 -19.16 -29.27
C ILE A 276 -7.48 -18.13 -30.38
#